data_db74c817a391755a556e967f30327332
#
_entry.id   db74c817a391755a556e967f30327332
#
_cell.length_a   1.000
_cell.length_b   1.000
_cell.length_c   1.000
_cell.angle_alpha   90.00
_cell.angle_beta   90.00
_cell.angle_gamma   90.00
#
_symmetry.space_group_name_H-M   'P 1'
#
loop_
_entity.id
_entity.type
_entity.pdbx_description
1 polymer ?
#
loop_
_entity_poly.entity_id
_entity_poly.type
_entity_poly.pdbx_seq_one_letter_code
_entity_poly.pdbx_strand_id
1 'polypeptide(L)'
;MNGHQPPPVETIGAANHNLVTPCHEGQRQAHDPTRKERSYIALAFSGGGWRAALAAAGVLRFVCEAGLLPRVRWVSSVSGGSVLNGLLAVSRERIAAADFAPEALDAEVIAPLLGAARERSLAMALLRGAWRAPWRTRTGVLADQLAKWLGLGVPLADLDQSCSHVFNAANETTGVRFNFDAQRIGDYVIGFRETAGTPMRVADAVAMSAAVPGPFNPMPLPGIRFPCGEGADTRIVDGGVYDNLGLEAIDDLHGPCLIVLSAGGLFRTGWRGVLDHVPVLSSLKRAEALLYRQTTALRTRTMIERFKVWEATPPGQEPPPFARRGVLFGIASTLRAPERWTQGRPERLDGEDPIKLAQYKTTFNKIEPGVAEALMYRGWWLAGATLCTYHADLLAGDLPVWRELPPARVW
;
A
#
# COMPACT_ATOMS: atom_id res chain seq x y z
N MET A 1 -6.80 30.19 48.61
CA MET A 1 -6.34 30.20 47.22
C MET A 1 -6.61 28.80 46.67
N ASN A 2 -7.74 28.58 46.02
CA ASN A 2 -8.14 27.30 45.48
C ASN A 2 -7.51 27.17 44.11
N GLY A 3 -6.52 26.28 44.00
CA GLY A 3 -5.90 25.93 42.71
C GLY A 3 -6.90 25.20 41.83
N HIS A 4 -7.41 25.87 40.83
CA HIS A 4 -8.11 25.25 39.72
C HIS A 4 -7.06 24.49 38.89
N GLN A 5 -7.01 23.15 39.05
CA GLN A 5 -6.38 22.30 38.04
C GLN A 5 -7.25 22.37 36.76
N PRO A 6 -6.68 22.67 35.60
CA PRO A 6 -7.41 22.55 34.37
C PRO A 6 -7.86 21.08 34.21
N PRO A 7 -9.04 20.83 33.62
CA PRO A 7 -9.50 19.48 33.37
C PRO A 7 -8.46 18.76 32.50
N PRO A 8 -8.27 17.44 32.69
CA PRO A 8 -7.37 16.67 31.85
C PRO A 8 -7.77 16.91 30.38
N VAL A 9 -6.79 17.28 29.56
CA VAL A 9 -6.95 17.30 28.13
C VAL A 9 -7.35 15.88 27.76
N GLU A 10 -8.65 15.66 27.54
CA GLU A 10 -9.11 14.43 26.91
C GLU A 10 -8.30 14.29 25.62
N THR A 11 -7.49 13.27 25.57
CA THR A 11 -6.84 12.84 24.34
C THR A 11 -7.97 12.79 23.32
N ILE A 12 -7.92 13.67 22.33
CA ILE A 12 -8.78 13.59 21.15
C ILE A 12 -8.37 12.30 20.44
N GLY A 13 -8.71 11.19 21.07
CA GLY A 13 -8.60 9.87 20.50
C GLY A 13 -9.60 9.79 19.36
N ALA A 14 -9.40 8.85 18.49
CA ALA A 14 -10.12 8.55 17.26
C ALA A 14 -11.67 8.65 17.29
N ALA A 15 -12.26 8.88 18.46
CA ALA A 15 -13.70 9.02 18.70
C ALA A 15 -14.34 10.23 18.00
N ASN A 16 -13.58 11.26 17.65
CA ASN A 16 -14.13 12.46 17.01
C ASN A 16 -14.16 12.42 15.49
N HIS A 17 -13.75 11.32 14.87
CA HIS A 17 -13.67 11.29 13.42
C HIS A 17 -15.01 11.03 12.74
N ASN A 18 -15.99 10.47 13.43
CA ASN A 18 -17.19 10.05 12.74
C ASN A 18 -18.43 10.11 13.63
N LEU A 19 -19.47 10.60 13.05
CA LEU A 19 -20.85 10.45 13.48
C LEU A 19 -21.31 8.97 13.54
N VAL A 20 -20.39 8.02 13.47
CA VAL A 20 -20.65 6.57 13.43
C VAL A 20 -20.19 5.96 14.74
N THR A 21 -21.06 5.21 15.39
CA THR A 21 -20.76 4.51 16.65
C THR A 21 -19.82 3.35 16.41
N PRO A 22 -18.63 3.32 17.04
CA PRO A 22 -17.71 2.19 16.92
C PRO A 22 -18.28 0.91 17.52
N CYS A 23 -18.00 -0.23 16.90
CA CYS A 23 -18.25 -1.53 17.53
C CYS A 23 -17.19 -1.79 18.60
N HIS A 24 -17.63 -2.00 19.84
CA HIS A 24 -16.70 -2.29 20.95
C HIS A 24 -16.25 -3.75 20.99
N GLU A 25 -16.92 -4.62 20.27
CA GLU A 25 -16.57 -6.02 20.16
C GLU A 25 -15.51 -6.27 19.07
N GLY A 26 -14.52 -7.11 19.34
CA GLY A 26 -13.46 -7.44 18.38
C GLY A 26 -12.35 -6.38 18.21
N GLN A 27 -12.41 -5.25 18.92
CA GLN A 27 -11.39 -4.19 18.82
C GLN A 27 -10.11 -4.45 19.64
N ARG A 28 -10.05 -5.51 20.45
CA ARG A 28 -8.86 -5.80 21.26
C ARG A 28 -7.68 -6.09 20.34
N GLN A 29 -6.88 -5.06 20.07
CA GLN A 29 -5.49 -5.30 19.69
C GLN A 29 -4.78 -5.83 20.94
N ALA A 30 -4.22 -7.03 20.84
CA ALA A 30 -3.26 -7.48 21.83
C ALA A 30 -2.15 -6.41 21.93
N HIS A 31 -1.74 -6.08 23.16
CA HIS A 31 -0.61 -5.17 23.37
C HIS A 31 0.63 -5.84 22.74
N ASP A 32 1.00 -5.43 21.54
CA ASP A 32 2.17 -5.93 20.83
C ASP A 32 3.36 -5.02 21.16
N PRO A 33 4.30 -5.46 22.03
CA PRO A 33 5.45 -4.66 22.39
C PRO A 33 6.38 -4.36 21.21
N THR A 34 6.33 -5.15 20.15
CA THR A 34 7.16 -4.96 18.95
C THR A 34 6.80 -3.67 18.20
N ARG A 35 5.59 -3.12 18.41
CA ARG A 35 5.15 -1.83 17.84
C ARG A 35 5.97 -0.62 18.31
N LYS A 36 6.78 -0.77 19.34
CA LYS A 36 7.72 0.25 19.85
C LYS A 36 9.18 -0.05 19.48
N GLU A 37 9.44 -1.18 18.86
CA GLU A 37 10.79 -1.65 18.55
C GLU A 37 11.41 -0.86 17.39
N ARG A 38 12.48 -0.10 17.69
CA ARG A 38 13.16 0.78 16.73
C ARG A 38 13.99 0.05 15.66
N SER A 39 14.27 -1.22 15.87
CA SER A 39 15.01 -2.06 14.91
C SER A 39 14.15 -2.46 13.71
N TYR A 40 12.83 -2.40 13.83
CA TYR A 40 11.90 -2.84 12.80
C TYR A 40 11.56 -1.75 11.78
N ILE A 41 11.01 -2.22 10.66
CA ILE A 41 10.61 -1.39 9.52
C ILE A 41 9.15 -1.71 9.17
N ALA A 42 8.42 -0.65 8.82
CA ALA A 42 7.09 -0.76 8.24
C ALA A 42 7.08 -0.14 6.84
N LEU A 43 6.48 -0.84 5.88
CA LEU A 43 6.33 -0.38 4.51
C LEU A 43 4.89 0.04 4.25
N ALA A 44 4.68 1.16 3.54
CA ALA A 44 3.37 1.54 3.02
C ALA A 44 3.44 1.76 1.51
N PHE A 45 2.60 1.03 0.77
CA PHE A 45 2.53 1.08 -0.68
C PHE A 45 1.16 1.56 -1.14
N SER A 46 1.13 2.73 -1.75
CA SER A 46 -0.10 3.37 -2.21
C SER A 46 -0.73 2.69 -3.42
N GLY A 47 -1.98 3.08 -3.71
CA GLY A 47 -2.67 2.70 -4.93
C GLY A 47 -2.13 3.35 -6.20
N GLY A 48 -2.48 2.79 -7.36
CA GLY A 48 -2.11 3.30 -8.67
C GLY A 48 -1.90 2.25 -9.78
N GLY A 49 -2.50 1.07 -9.66
CA GLY A 49 -2.37 -0.03 -10.63
C GLY A 49 -0.92 -0.51 -10.78
N TRP A 50 -0.53 -0.93 -11.99
CA TRP A 50 0.83 -1.39 -12.25
C TRP A 50 1.90 -0.34 -11.97
N ARG A 51 1.61 0.96 -12.17
CA ARG A 51 2.56 2.03 -11.83
C ARG A 51 2.98 1.94 -10.36
N ALA A 52 2.01 1.78 -9.46
CA ALA A 52 2.27 1.68 -8.03
C ALA A 52 2.96 0.35 -7.67
N ALA A 53 2.48 -0.77 -8.22
CA ALA A 53 3.07 -2.08 -7.97
C ALA A 53 4.56 -2.14 -8.38
N LEU A 54 4.90 -1.59 -9.56
CA LEU A 54 6.27 -1.60 -10.07
C LEU A 54 7.18 -0.63 -9.31
N ALA A 55 6.71 0.59 -9.01
CA ALA A 55 7.51 1.51 -8.19
C ALA A 55 7.74 0.95 -6.78
N ALA A 56 6.72 0.33 -6.16
CA ALA A 56 6.85 -0.34 -4.88
C ALA A 56 7.81 -1.55 -4.94
N ALA A 57 7.82 -2.30 -6.05
CA ALA A 57 8.78 -3.38 -6.28
C ALA A 57 10.24 -2.86 -6.30
N GLY A 58 10.46 -1.68 -6.86
CA GLY A 58 11.76 -1.00 -6.76
C GLY A 58 12.17 -0.68 -5.33
N VAL A 59 11.24 -0.12 -4.53
CA VAL A 59 11.48 0.12 -3.10
C VAL A 59 11.81 -1.19 -2.38
N LEU A 60 11.06 -2.24 -2.66
CA LEU A 60 11.26 -3.55 -2.04
C LEU A 60 12.63 -4.17 -2.41
N ARG A 61 13.06 -4.03 -3.69
CA ARG A 61 14.42 -4.44 -4.11
C ARG A 61 15.48 -3.70 -3.32
N PHE A 62 15.38 -2.37 -3.21
CA PHE A 62 16.33 -1.60 -2.41
C PHE A 62 16.37 -2.09 -0.96
N VAL A 63 15.21 -2.26 -0.33
CA VAL A 63 15.10 -2.74 1.07
C VAL A 63 15.75 -4.12 1.23
N CYS A 64 15.58 -5.02 0.26
CA CYS A 64 16.21 -6.33 0.25
C CYS A 64 17.73 -6.25 0.07
N GLU A 65 18.19 -5.54 -0.97
CA GLU A 65 19.60 -5.36 -1.31
C GLU A 65 20.42 -4.62 -0.21
N ALA A 66 19.73 -3.77 0.55
CA ALA A 66 20.32 -3.10 1.73
C ALA A 66 20.31 -3.99 3.00
N GLY A 67 19.89 -5.26 2.91
CA GLY A 67 19.81 -6.17 4.06
C GLY A 67 18.73 -5.81 5.08
N LEU A 68 17.75 -4.99 4.68
CA LEU A 68 16.71 -4.50 5.58
C LEU A 68 15.43 -5.35 5.58
N LEU A 69 15.25 -6.25 4.60
CA LEU A 69 14.02 -7.04 4.44
C LEU A 69 13.71 -7.95 5.64
N PRO A 70 14.69 -8.55 6.35
CA PRO A 70 14.43 -9.31 7.58
C PRO A 70 13.82 -8.47 8.71
N ARG A 71 14.05 -7.16 8.70
CA ARG A 71 13.55 -6.20 9.68
C ARG A 71 12.14 -5.68 9.38
N VAL A 72 11.59 -5.99 8.21
CA VAL A 72 10.23 -5.59 7.82
C VAL A 72 9.23 -6.49 8.55
N ARG A 73 8.40 -5.86 9.39
CA ARG A 73 7.36 -6.51 10.21
C ARG A 73 5.94 -6.10 9.82
N TRP A 74 5.78 -5.01 9.11
CA TRP A 74 4.47 -4.53 8.65
C TRP A 74 4.58 -4.07 7.20
N VAL A 75 3.64 -4.52 6.38
CA VAL A 75 3.46 -4.04 5.00
C VAL A 75 2.00 -3.68 4.83
N SER A 76 1.72 -2.39 4.78
CA SER A 76 0.41 -1.85 4.49
C SER A 76 0.30 -1.46 3.03
N SER A 77 -0.83 -1.73 2.39
CA SER A 77 -0.94 -1.52 0.95
C SER A 77 -2.36 -1.20 0.50
N VAL A 78 -2.45 -0.55 -0.65
CA VAL A 78 -3.71 -0.19 -1.32
C VAL A 78 -3.59 -0.51 -2.81
N SER A 79 -4.65 -1.09 -3.41
CA SER A 79 -4.81 -1.24 -4.86
C SER A 79 -3.60 -1.88 -5.55
N GLY A 80 -2.92 -1.16 -6.44
CA GLY A 80 -1.69 -1.65 -7.09
C GLY A 80 -0.57 -2.02 -6.12
N GLY A 81 -0.42 -1.27 -5.01
CA GLY A 81 0.49 -1.64 -3.93
C GLY A 81 0.14 -2.98 -3.29
N SER A 82 -1.15 -3.31 -3.21
CA SER A 82 -1.63 -4.59 -2.67
C SER A 82 -1.28 -5.78 -3.57
N VAL A 83 -1.12 -5.57 -4.88
CA VAL A 83 -0.65 -6.63 -5.78
C VAL A 83 0.78 -7.04 -5.42
N LEU A 84 1.67 -6.08 -5.22
CA LEU A 84 3.04 -6.38 -4.77
C LEU A 84 3.06 -6.99 -3.37
N ASN A 85 2.29 -6.40 -2.44
CA ASN A 85 2.19 -6.90 -1.06
C ASN A 85 1.69 -8.35 -1.02
N GLY A 86 0.70 -8.70 -1.84
CA GLY A 86 0.20 -10.07 -1.98
C GLY A 86 1.28 -11.04 -2.45
N LEU A 87 2.06 -10.67 -3.47
CA LEU A 87 3.20 -11.48 -3.94
C LEU A 87 4.26 -11.67 -2.84
N LEU A 88 4.63 -10.60 -2.15
CA LEU A 88 5.58 -10.69 -1.04
C LEU A 88 5.04 -11.59 0.07
N ALA A 89 3.76 -11.46 0.43
CA ALA A 89 3.12 -12.22 1.48
C ALA A 89 3.15 -13.74 1.21
N VAL A 90 2.74 -14.17 0.01
CA VAL A 90 2.71 -15.59 -0.36
C VAL A 90 4.11 -16.18 -0.62
N SER A 91 5.11 -15.33 -0.81
CA SER A 91 6.50 -15.76 -1.09
C SER A 91 7.43 -15.62 0.11
N ARG A 92 6.98 -15.00 1.20
CA ARG A 92 7.86 -14.58 2.31
C ARG A 92 8.62 -15.73 2.94
N GLU A 93 7.97 -16.85 3.20
CA GLU A 93 8.63 -18.03 3.76
C GLU A 93 9.75 -18.57 2.86
N ARG A 94 9.52 -18.60 1.52
CA ARG A 94 10.54 -19.06 0.57
C ARG A 94 11.71 -18.09 0.47
N ILE A 95 11.44 -16.79 0.54
CA ILE A 95 12.47 -15.74 0.56
C ILE A 95 13.26 -15.83 1.88
N ALA A 96 12.59 -16.03 3.00
CA ALA A 96 13.24 -16.21 4.31
C ALA A 96 14.08 -17.48 4.37
N ALA A 97 13.63 -18.60 3.79
CA ALA A 97 14.38 -19.84 3.67
C ALA A 97 15.67 -19.68 2.83
N ALA A 98 15.71 -18.67 1.95
CA ALA A 98 16.90 -18.28 1.19
C ALA A 98 17.67 -17.10 1.84
N ASP A 99 17.51 -16.91 3.15
CA ASP A 99 18.16 -15.84 3.94
C ASP A 99 17.92 -14.42 3.36
N PHE A 100 16.74 -14.21 2.83
CA PHE A 100 16.36 -12.95 2.16
C PHE A 100 17.31 -12.52 1.04
N ALA A 101 17.93 -13.46 0.37
CA ALA A 101 18.82 -13.16 -0.76
C ALA A 101 18.08 -12.37 -1.86
N PRO A 102 18.71 -11.34 -2.45
CA PRO A 102 18.10 -10.57 -3.53
C PRO A 102 17.65 -11.39 -4.72
N GLU A 103 18.35 -12.49 -5.03
CA GLU A 103 18.00 -13.42 -6.11
C GLU A 103 16.69 -14.16 -5.82
N ALA A 104 16.44 -14.50 -4.56
CA ALA A 104 15.19 -15.13 -4.13
C ALA A 104 14.02 -14.15 -4.27
N LEU A 105 14.20 -12.88 -3.88
CA LEU A 105 13.21 -11.83 -4.10
C LEU A 105 12.93 -11.65 -5.61
N ASP A 106 13.97 -11.60 -6.41
CA ASP A 106 13.86 -11.45 -7.86
C ASP A 106 13.10 -12.63 -8.49
N ALA A 107 13.36 -13.85 -8.07
CA ALA A 107 12.69 -15.05 -8.58
C ALA A 107 11.22 -15.17 -8.14
N GLU A 108 10.94 -14.88 -6.86
CA GLU A 108 9.65 -15.15 -6.23
C GLU A 108 8.66 -13.98 -6.37
N VAL A 109 9.15 -12.75 -6.50
CA VAL A 109 8.31 -11.54 -6.52
C VAL A 109 8.49 -10.74 -7.81
N ILE A 110 9.72 -10.37 -8.17
CA ILE A 110 9.96 -9.43 -9.25
C ILE A 110 9.66 -10.05 -10.63
N ALA A 111 10.16 -11.25 -10.91
CA ALA A 111 9.95 -11.92 -12.19
C ALA A 111 8.46 -12.23 -12.47
N PRO A 112 7.66 -12.75 -11.50
CA PRO A 112 6.21 -12.93 -11.69
C PRO A 112 5.46 -11.60 -11.89
N LEU A 113 5.83 -10.55 -11.12
CA LEU A 113 5.21 -9.23 -11.27
C LEU A 113 5.45 -8.65 -12.66
N LEU A 114 6.68 -8.73 -13.17
CA LEU A 114 7.04 -8.30 -14.52
C LEU A 114 6.28 -9.10 -15.58
N GLY A 115 6.15 -10.42 -15.41
CA GLY A 115 5.38 -11.28 -16.31
C GLY A 115 3.92 -10.84 -16.38
N ALA A 116 3.29 -10.60 -15.22
CA ALA A 116 1.92 -10.12 -15.18
C ALA A 116 1.77 -8.72 -15.80
N ALA A 117 2.67 -7.80 -15.50
CA ALA A 117 2.58 -6.42 -15.98
C ALA A 117 2.84 -6.31 -17.50
N ARG A 118 3.77 -7.10 -18.05
CA ARG A 118 4.18 -7.00 -19.46
C ARG A 118 3.30 -7.85 -20.40
N GLU A 119 2.76 -8.97 -19.91
CA GLU A 119 2.14 -9.97 -20.80
C GLU A 119 0.64 -10.14 -20.57
N ARG A 120 0.11 -9.74 -19.42
CA ARG A 120 -1.31 -9.91 -19.10
C ARG A 120 -2.10 -8.62 -19.30
N SER A 121 -3.36 -8.75 -19.68
CA SER A 121 -4.28 -7.63 -19.85
C SER A 121 -5.60 -7.93 -19.15
N LEU A 122 -5.92 -7.11 -18.15
CA LEU A 122 -7.17 -7.22 -17.42
C LEU A 122 -8.38 -6.92 -18.33
N ALA A 123 -8.27 -5.95 -19.24
CA ALA A 123 -9.36 -5.66 -20.18
C ALA A 123 -9.74 -6.87 -21.02
N MET A 124 -8.74 -7.62 -21.52
CA MET A 124 -8.98 -8.86 -22.25
C MET A 124 -9.56 -9.97 -21.37
N ALA A 125 -9.13 -10.04 -20.11
CA ALA A 125 -9.67 -11.01 -19.15
C ALA A 125 -11.15 -10.71 -18.81
N LEU A 126 -11.49 -9.44 -18.60
CA LEU A 126 -12.87 -8.99 -18.36
C LEU A 126 -13.77 -9.27 -19.58
N LEU A 127 -13.28 -9.01 -20.79
CA LEU A 127 -14.00 -9.27 -22.01
C LEU A 127 -14.31 -10.77 -22.16
N ARG A 128 -13.32 -11.62 -21.94
CA ARG A 128 -13.49 -13.09 -21.96
C ARG A 128 -14.40 -13.57 -20.83
N GLY A 129 -14.28 -12.98 -19.65
CA GLY A 129 -15.11 -13.29 -18.48
C GLY A 129 -16.58 -12.97 -18.71
N ALA A 130 -16.90 -11.83 -19.32
CA ALA A 130 -18.26 -11.43 -19.67
C ALA A 130 -18.96 -12.46 -20.60
N TRP A 131 -18.21 -13.12 -21.47
CA TRP A 131 -18.75 -14.18 -22.35
C TRP A 131 -18.93 -15.52 -21.64
N ARG A 132 -18.01 -15.92 -20.77
CA ARG A 132 -17.99 -17.26 -20.15
C ARG A 132 -18.77 -17.34 -18.84
N ALA A 133 -18.87 -16.23 -18.10
CA ALA A 133 -19.52 -16.17 -16.81
C ALA A 133 -20.14 -14.78 -16.58
N PRO A 134 -21.24 -14.43 -17.29
CA PRO A 134 -21.86 -13.11 -17.25
C PRO A 134 -22.38 -12.72 -15.86
N TRP A 135 -22.59 -13.70 -14.96
CA TRP A 135 -22.99 -13.47 -13.57
C TRP A 135 -21.83 -13.09 -12.63
N ARG A 136 -20.59 -13.22 -13.08
CA ARG A 136 -19.40 -12.84 -12.27
C ARG A 136 -19.22 -11.33 -12.25
N THR A 137 -18.92 -10.78 -11.06
CA THR A 137 -18.55 -9.38 -10.92
C THR A 137 -17.17 -9.14 -11.54
N ARG A 138 -16.91 -7.91 -12.02
CA ARG A 138 -15.60 -7.54 -12.54
C ARG A 138 -14.49 -7.68 -11.49
N THR A 139 -14.81 -7.36 -10.23
CA THR A 139 -13.88 -7.53 -9.10
C THR A 139 -13.58 -9.01 -8.85
N GLY A 140 -14.60 -9.90 -8.93
CA GLY A 140 -14.39 -11.34 -8.84
C GLY A 140 -13.54 -11.89 -9.98
N VAL A 141 -13.70 -11.37 -11.21
CA VAL A 141 -12.81 -11.72 -12.33
C VAL A 141 -11.37 -11.26 -12.06
N LEU A 142 -11.18 -10.05 -11.51
CA LEU A 142 -9.84 -9.58 -11.11
C LEU A 142 -9.22 -10.51 -10.09
N ALA A 143 -9.94 -10.91 -9.04
CA ALA A 143 -9.46 -11.86 -8.03
C ALA A 143 -8.99 -13.19 -8.67
N ASP A 144 -9.79 -13.78 -9.54
CA ASP A 144 -9.42 -15.02 -10.23
C ASP A 144 -8.18 -14.86 -11.16
N GLN A 145 -8.06 -13.70 -11.81
CA GLN A 145 -6.88 -13.43 -12.62
C GLN A 145 -5.61 -13.26 -11.77
N LEU A 146 -5.71 -12.54 -10.66
CA LEU A 146 -4.60 -12.39 -9.72
C LEU A 146 -4.19 -13.72 -9.10
N ALA A 147 -5.16 -14.56 -8.72
CA ALA A 147 -4.88 -15.92 -8.27
C ALA A 147 -4.11 -16.74 -9.33
N LYS A 148 -4.52 -16.64 -10.60
CA LYS A 148 -3.91 -17.36 -11.71
C LYS A 148 -2.55 -16.80 -12.13
N TRP A 149 -2.43 -15.47 -12.25
CA TRP A 149 -1.23 -14.83 -12.81
C TRP A 149 -0.07 -14.77 -11.81
N LEU A 150 -0.41 -14.68 -10.52
CA LEU A 150 0.53 -14.36 -9.45
C LEU A 150 0.51 -15.37 -8.29
N GLY A 151 -0.21 -16.48 -8.44
CA GLY A 151 -0.28 -17.49 -7.38
C GLY A 151 -1.00 -17.05 -6.09
N LEU A 152 -1.82 -15.98 -6.15
CA LEU A 152 -2.47 -15.42 -4.96
C LEU A 152 -3.73 -16.20 -4.52
N GLY A 153 -3.92 -17.42 -4.99
CA GLY A 153 -5.05 -18.29 -4.61
C GLY A 153 -4.97 -18.89 -3.21
N VAL A 154 -3.94 -18.59 -2.45
CA VAL A 154 -3.70 -19.07 -1.08
C VAL A 154 -4.74 -18.48 -0.13
N PRO A 155 -5.27 -19.24 0.87
CA PRO A 155 -6.12 -18.69 1.91
C PRO A 155 -5.42 -17.55 2.65
N LEU A 156 -6.15 -16.46 2.92
CA LEU A 156 -5.59 -15.28 3.59
C LEU A 156 -5.09 -15.59 5.00
N ALA A 157 -5.76 -16.52 5.69
CA ALA A 157 -5.39 -16.96 7.05
C ALA A 157 -4.09 -17.76 7.10
N ASP A 158 -3.64 -18.32 5.96
CA ASP A 158 -2.45 -19.18 5.90
C ASP A 158 -1.15 -18.38 5.65
N LEU A 159 -1.23 -17.06 5.56
CA LEU A 159 -0.03 -16.22 5.39
C LEU A 159 0.86 -16.27 6.63
N ASP A 160 2.18 -16.25 6.39
CA ASP A 160 3.19 -16.15 7.44
C ASP A 160 2.95 -14.90 8.32
N GLN A 161 2.82 -15.15 9.63
CA GLN A 161 2.55 -14.10 10.61
C GLN A 161 3.82 -13.42 11.15
N SER A 162 5.01 -13.80 10.68
CA SER A 162 6.26 -13.12 11.02
C SER A 162 6.27 -11.67 10.53
N CYS A 163 5.42 -11.36 9.55
CA CYS A 163 5.17 -10.03 9.02
C CYS A 163 3.66 -9.82 8.85
N SER A 164 3.15 -8.70 9.34
CA SER A 164 1.74 -8.31 9.14
C SER A 164 1.56 -7.72 7.75
N HIS A 165 0.84 -8.41 6.88
CA HIS A 165 0.47 -7.97 5.54
C HIS A 165 -0.97 -7.45 5.55
N VAL A 166 -1.14 -6.12 5.46
CA VAL A 166 -2.44 -5.46 5.50
C VAL A 166 -2.84 -5.00 4.10
N PHE A 167 -3.98 -5.50 3.62
CA PHE A 167 -4.60 -5.07 2.37
C PHE A 167 -5.76 -4.14 2.73
N ASN A 168 -5.60 -2.84 2.47
CA ASN A 168 -6.61 -1.86 2.84
C ASN A 168 -7.63 -1.69 1.72
N ALA A 169 -8.89 -1.73 2.10
CA ALA A 169 -10.05 -1.40 1.28
C ALA A 169 -10.88 -0.29 1.97
N ALA A 170 -11.96 0.13 1.35
CA ALA A 170 -12.96 0.98 1.97
C ALA A 170 -14.32 0.29 1.96
N ASN A 171 -15.10 0.45 3.02
CA ASN A 171 -16.47 -0.03 3.09
C ASN A 171 -17.43 1.13 2.85
N GLU A 172 -18.08 1.18 1.69
CA GLU A 172 -19.04 2.24 1.35
C GLU A 172 -20.24 2.27 2.32
N THR A 173 -20.59 1.14 2.93
CA THR A 173 -21.72 1.06 3.87
C THR A 173 -21.42 1.78 5.19
N THR A 174 -20.17 1.67 5.67
CA THR A 174 -19.75 2.27 6.95
C THR A 174 -18.99 3.57 6.77
N GLY A 175 -18.48 3.85 5.57
CA GLY A 175 -17.72 5.04 5.24
C GLY A 175 -16.30 5.06 5.80
N VAL A 176 -15.74 3.90 6.17
CA VAL A 176 -14.44 3.79 6.82
C VAL A 176 -13.52 2.78 6.13
N ARG A 177 -12.25 2.77 6.54
CA ARG A 177 -11.27 1.79 6.08
C ARG A 177 -11.69 0.38 6.48
N PHE A 178 -11.63 -0.54 5.53
CA PHE A 178 -11.81 -1.96 5.78
C PHE A 178 -10.47 -2.69 5.71
N ASN A 179 -10.19 -3.51 6.71
CA ASN A 179 -8.94 -4.24 6.86
C ASN A 179 -9.08 -5.68 6.39
N PHE A 180 -8.08 -6.15 5.64
CA PHE A 180 -7.85 -7.57 5.37
C PHE A 180 -6.42 -7.92 5.78
N ASP A 181 -6.25 -8.82 6.73
CA ASP A 181 -4.96 -9.43 7.08
C ASP A 181 -5.14 -10.91 7.48
N ALA A 182 -4.03 -11.60 7.74
CA ALA A 182 -4.06 -13.02 8.08
C ALA A 182 -4.79 -13.33 9.39
N GLN A 183 -4.83 -12.39 10.32
CA GLN A 183 -5.41 -12.59 11.65
C GLN A 183 -6.87 -12.19 11.69
N ARG A 184 -7.22 -11.05 11.05
CA ARG A 184 -8.56 -10.47 11.14
C ARG A 184 -8.98 -9.72 9.89
N ILE A 185 -10.28 -9.69 9.69
CA ILE A 185 -10.93 -8.86 8.66
C ILE A 185 -12.04 -8.03 9.31
N GLY A 186 -12.29 -6.83 8.79
CA GLY A 186 -13.36 -5.96 9.30
C GLY A 186 -12.99 -4.49 9.31
N ASP A 187 -13.87 -3.72 9.91
CA ASP A 187 -13.68 -2.31 10.21
C ASP A 187 -14.15 -1.97 11.64
N TYR A 188 -13.86 -0.78 12.12
CA TYR A 188 -14.18 -0.44 13.50
C TYR A 188 -15.68 -0.18 13.75
N VAL A 189 -16.50 -0.11 12.69
CA VAL A 189 -17.95 0.12 12.79
C VAL A 189 -18.70 -1.19 12.92
N ILE A 190 -18.40 -2.18 12.05
CA ILE A 190 -19.04 -3.51 12.13
C ILE A 190 -18.26 -4.49 13.01
N GLY A 191 -17.08 -4.09 13.47
CA GLY A 191 -16.17 -4.90 14.25
C GLY A 191 -15.24 -5.76 13.41
N PHE A 192 -14.32 -6.44 14.09
CA PHE A 192 -13.35 -7.34 13.48
C PHE A 192 -13.67 -8.78 13.83
N ARG A 193 -13.48 -9.67 12.87
CA ARG A 193 -13.53 -11.11 13.09
C ARG A 193 -12.22 -11.77 12.66
N GLU A 194 -11.95 -12.94 13.19
CA GLU A 194 -10.81 -13.76 12.78
C GLU A 194 -10.94 -14.15 11.29
N THR A 195 -9.84 -14.07 10.56
CA THR A 195 -9.76 -14.48 9.16
C THR A 195 -9.87 -15.99 9.02
N ALA A 196 -9.37 -16.73 10.01
CA ALA A 196 -9.51 -18.18 10.08
C ALA A 196 -10.99 -18.60 9.98
N GLY A 197 -11.27 -19.63 9.18
CA GLY A 197 -12.62 -20.09 8.92
C GLY A 197 -13.44 -19.24 7.96
N THR A 198 -12.84 -18.22 7.34
CA THR A 198 -13.45 -17.50 6.20
C THR A 198 -12.94 -18.07 4.88
N PRO A 199 -13.71 -17.98 3.78
CA PRO A 199 -13.27 -18.45 2.47
C PRO A 199 -12.35 -17.44 1.75
N MET A 200 -11.78 -16.46 2.47
CA MET A 200 -11.00 -15.38 1.88
C MET A 200 -9.65 -15.85 1.40
N ARG A 201 -9.36 -15.61 0.11
CA ARG A 201 -8.03 -15.78 -0.47
C ARG A 201 -7.27 -14.44 -0.48
N VAL A 202 -5.96 -14.49 -0.55
CA VAL A 202 -5.13 -13.29 -0.77
C VAL A 202 -5.59 -12.54 -2.02
N ALA A 203 -5.89 -13.26 -3.12
CA ALA A 203 -6.39 -12.66 -4.35
C ALA A 203 -7.71 -11.87 -4.15
N ASP A 204 -8.60 -12.34 -3.28
CA ASP A 204 -9.87 -11.66 -3.00
C ASP A 204 -9.63 -10.35 -2.24
N ALA A 205 -8.77 -10.37 -1.22
CA ALA A 205 -8.38 -9.18 -0.47
C ALA A 205 -7.69 -8.14 -1.36
N VAL A 206 -6.75 -8.58 -2.22
CA VAL A 206 -6.05 -7.70 -3.18
C VAL A 206 -7.02 -7.12 -4.21
N ALA A 207 -7.94 -7.94 -4.75
CA ALA A 207 -8.91 -7.47 -5.74
C ALA A 207 -9.90 -6.46 -5.15
N MET A 208 -10.37 -6.67 -3.92
CA MET A 208 -11.24 -5.72 -3.21
C MET A 208 -10.49 -4.42 -2.89
N SER A 209 -9.24 -4.52 -2.46
CA SER A 209 -8.35 -3.36 -2.28
C SER A 209 -8.12 -2.56 -3.57
N ALA A 210 -8.30 -3.18 -4.74
CA ALA A 210 -8.10 -2.58 -6.07
C ALA A 210 -9.43 -2.36 -6.84
N ALA A 211 -10.57 -2.49 -6.19
CA ALA A 211 -11.89 -2.35 -6.79
C ALA A 211 -12.31 -0.89 -6.93
N VAL A 212 -11.65 -0.14 -7.82
CA VAL A 212 -11.95 1.28 -8.09
C VAL A 212 -13.42 1.44 -8.49
N PRO A 213 -14.20 2.30 -7.81
CA PRO A 213 -15.58 2.58 -8.15
C PRO A 213 -15.76 3.00 -9.61
N GLY A 214 -16.83 2.53 -10.24
CA GLY A 214 -17.12 2.74 -11.66
C GLY A 214 -16.60 1.59 -12.53
N PRO A 215 -15.29 1.38 -12.72
CA PRO A 215 -14.78 0.23 -13.46
C PRO A 215 -15.07 -1.13 -12.81
N PHE A 216 -15.11 -1.18 -11.48
CA PHE A 216 -15.33 -2.40 -10.71
C PHE A 216 -16.59 -2.34 -9.87
N ASN A 217 -17.09 -3.50 -9.52
CA ASN A 217 -18.27 -3.62 -8.66
C ASN A 217 -17.84 -3.62 -7.20
N PRO A 218 -18.56 -2.91 -6.29
CA PRO A 218 -18.41 -3.13 -4.86
C PRO A 218 -18.70 -4.59 -4.52
N MET A 219 -17.93 -5.15 -3.58
CA MET A 219 -18.03 -6.56 -3.20
C MET A 219 -18.67 -6.70 -1.82
N PRO A 220 -19.82 -7.42 -1.70
CA PRO A 220 -20.31 -7.89 -0.42
C PRO A 220 -19.47 -9.09 0.06
N LEU A 221 -19.55 -9.38 1.35
CA LEU A 221 -18.92 -10.54 1.98
C LEU A 221 -19.98 -11.52 2.52
N PRO A 222 -20.80 -12.15 1.64
CA PRO A 222 -21.89 -13.03 2.06
C PRO A 222 -21.36 -14.24 2.84
N GLY A 223 -22.10 -14.67 3.84
CA GLY A 223 -21.71 -15.80 4.72
C GLY A 223 -20.67 -15.44 5.78
N ILE A 224 -20.19 -14.20 5.79
CA ILE A 224 -19.30 -13.70 6.84
C ILE A 224 -20.13 -12.85 7.80
N ARG A 225 -20.09 -13.20 9.09
CA ARG A 225 -20.80 -12.48 10.16
C ARG A 225 -19.78 -11.71 10.99
N PHE A 226 -20.03 -10.42 11.21
CA PHE A 226 -19.22 -9.54 12.04
C PHE A 226 -19.90 -9.29 13.39
N PRO A 227 -19.17 -8.86 14.43
CA PRO A 227 -19.75 -8.60 15.76
C PRO A 227 -20.94 -7.62 15.74
N CYS A 228 -20.86 -6.57 14.92
CA CYS A 228 -21.89 -5.53 14.83
C CYS A 228 -22.47 -5.37 13.42
N GLY A 229 -22.42 -6.41 12.57
CA GLY A 229 -22.96 -6.32 11.21
C GLY A 229 -22.87 -7.62 10.42
N GLU A 230 -23.54 -7.64 9.29
CA GLU A 230 -23.53 -8.76 8.37
C GLU A 230 -22.67 -8.46 7.14
N GLY A 231 -21.84 -9.41 6.73
CA GLY A 231 -20.98 -9.25 5.56
C GLY A 231 -21.76 -9.09 4.25
N ALA A 232 -22.99 -9.61 4.18
CA ALA A 232 -23.87 -9.43 3.03
C ALA A 232 -24.22 -7.94 2.78
N ASP A 233 -24.22 -7.13 3.84
CA ASP A 233 -24.54 -5.70 3.78
C ASP A 233 -23.32 -4.83 3.47
N THR A 234 -22.12 -5.41 3.45
CA THR A 234 -20.91 -4.68 3.13
C THR A 234 -20.82 -4.34 1.64
N ARG A 235 -20.19 -3.22 1.34
CA ARG A 235 -19.90 -2.77 -0.03
C ARG A 235 -18.43 -2.38 -0.10
N ILE A 236 -17.58 -3.38 -0.29
CA ILE A 236 -16.12 -3.19 -0.27
C ILE A 236 -15.63 -2.70 -1.63
N VAL A 237 -14.88 -1.59 -1.60
CA VAL A 237 -14.28 -0.93 -2.77
C VAL A 237 -12.80 -0.64 -2.53
N ASP A 238 -12.13 -0.09 -3.55
CA ASP A 238 -10.70 0.29 -3.50
C ASP A 238 -10.40 1.15 -2.26
N GLY A 239 -9.34 0.79 -1.55
CA GLY A 239 -8.91 1.52 -0.36
C GLY A 239 -8.47 2.95 -0.64
N GLY A 240 -8.11 3.27 -1.89
CA GLY A 240 -7.77 4.62 -2.31
C GLY A 240 -8.92 5.63 -2.17
N VAL A 241 -10.16 5.17 -2.10
CA VAL A 241 -11.32 6.04 -1.82
C VAL A 241 -11.22 6.67 -0.44
N TYR A 242 -10.66 5.94 0.53
CA TYR A 242 -10.53 6.38 1.92
C TYR A 242 -9.10 6.82 2.29
N ASP A 243 -8.11 5.96 2.06
CA ASP A 243 -6.69 6.21 2.35
C ASP A 243 -5.78 5.59 1.28
N ASN A 244 -5.45 6.36 0.26
CA ASN A 244 -4.63 5.84 -0.84
C ASN A 244 -3.17 5.55 -0.46
N LEU A 245 -2.68 6.05 0.66
CA LEU A 245 -1.33 5.78 1.14
C LEU A 245 -1.23 4.52 1.98
N GLY A 246 -2.38 4.02 2.49
CA GLY A 246 -2.42 2.90 3.42
C GLY A 246 -1.79 3.20 4.77
N LEU A 247 -1.73 4.47 5.16
CA LEU A 247 -1.05 4.90 6.38
C LEU A 247 -1.82 4.56 7.64
N GLU A 248 -3.14 4.62 7.62
CA GLU A 248 -3.96 4.41 8.82
C GLU A 248 -3.74 3.05 9.49
N ALA A 249 -3.30 2.05 8.73
CA ALA A 249 -3.01 0.72 9.28
C ALA A 249 -1.72 0.65 10.10
N ILE A 250 -0.79 1.61 9.92
CA ILE A 250 0.54 1.61 10.51
C ILE A 250 0.93 2.95 11.16
N ASP A 251 0.06 3.93 11.17
CA ASP A 251 0.39 5.27 11.67
C ASP A 251 0.48 5.35 13.21
N ASP A 252 0.06 4.31 13.89
CA ASP A 252 0.18 4.12 15.35
C ASP A 252 1.47 3.37 15.78
N LEU A 253 2.34 2.98 14.83
CA LEU A 253 3.63 2.39 15.13
C LEU A 253 4.61 3.46 15.65
N HIS A 254 5.07 3.33 16.90
CA HIS A 254 5.88 4.36 17.57
C HIS A 254 7.39 4.19 17.41
N GLY A 255 7.88 2.98 17.16
CA GLY A 255 9.30 2.64 17.08
C GLY A 255 9.81 2.38 15.67
N PRO A 256 9.12 1.56 14.87
CA PRO A 256 9.54 1.18 13.54
C PRO A 256 9.78 2.37 12.60
N CYS A 257 10.76 2.23 11.71
CA CYS A 257 10.95 3.19 10.63
C CYS A 257 9.91 2.96 9.52
N LEU A 258 9.08 3.95 9.24
CA LEU A 258 8.07 3.89 8.20
C LEU A 258 8.68 4.32 6.85
N ILE A 259 8.61 3.47 5.85
CA ILE A 259 9.01 3.79 4.46
C ILE A 259 7.75 3.83 3.62
N VAL A 260 7.34 5.04 3.22
CA VAL A 260 6.05 5.29 2.57
C VAL A 260 6.25 5.72 1.12
N LEU A 261 5.76 4.93 0.19
CA LEU A 261 5.73 5.27 -1.23
C LEU A 261 4.34 5.77 -1.64
N SER A 262 4.29 7.02 -2.13
CA SER A 262 3.13 7.58 -2.81
C SER A 262 3.29 7.43 -4.33
N ALA A 263 2.60 6.46 -4.91
CA ALA A 263 2.57 6.21 -6.35
C ALA A 263 1.20 6.52 -6.97
N GLY A 264 0.35 7.26 -6.27
CA GLY A 264 -0.93 7.75 -6.76
C GLY A 264 -0.77 8.64 -7.99
N GLY A 265 -1.82 8.71 -8.84
CA GLY A 265 -1.82 9.56 -10.01
C GLY A 265 -1.74 11.04 -9.65
N LEU A 266 -0.95 11.79 -10.40
CA LEU A 266 -0.95 13.24 -10.30
C LEU A 266 -2.32 13.81 -10.72
N PHE A 267 -2.80 14.78 -9.98
CA PHE A 267 -4.03 15.47 -10.31
C PHE A 267 -3.89 16.20 -11.64
N ARG A 268 -4.73 15.84 -12.61
CA ARG A 268 -4.73 16.51 -13.91
C ARG A 268 -5.47 17.84 -13.82
N THR A 269 -4.78 18.91 -14.18
CA THR A 269 -5.39 20.24 -14.37
C THR A 269 -6.10 20.32 -15.72
N GLY A 270 -7.26 21.00 -15.75
CA GLY A 270 -8.04 21.22 -16.97
C GLY A 270 -9.02 20.08 -17.30
N TRP A 271 -9.78 20.29 -18.38
CA TRP A 271 -10.84 19.43 -18.91
C TRP A 271 -10.37 18.86 -20.24
N ARG A 272 -10.06 17.57 -20.31
CA ARG A 272 -9.45 16.96 -21.50
C ARG A 272 -10.09 15.65 -21.97
N GLY A 273 -11.12 15.16 -21.31
CA GLY A 273 -11.78 13.90 -21.66
C GLY A 273 -13.16 14.10 -22.29
N VAL A 274 -13.61 13.18 -23.14
CA VAL A 274 -14.95 13.20 -23.73
C VAL A 274 -16.03 13.24 -22.64
N LEU A 275 -15.85 12.49 -21.55
CA LEU A 275 -16.76 12.49 -20.41
C LEU A 275 -16.74 13.79 -19.60
N ASP A 276 -15.72 14.62 -19.76
CA ASP A 276 -15.62 15.91 -19.09
C ASP A 276 -16.63 16.95 -19.67
N HIS A 277 -17.25 16.64 -20.80
CA HIS A 277 -18.29 17.46 -21.44
C HIS A 277 -19.72 17.05 -21.03
N VAL A 278 -19.90 16.00 -20.22
CA VAL A 278 -21.20 15.62 -19.66
C VAL A 278 -21.34 16.27 -18.27
N PRO A 279 -22.17 17.31 -18.08
CA PRO A 279 -22.10 18.21 -16.91
C PRO A 279 -22.16 17.52 -15.56
N VAL A 280 -23.13 16.65 -15.32
CA VAL A 280 -23.31 15.97 -14.02
C VAL A 280 -22.19 14.96 -13.78
N LEU A 281 -21.86 14.12 -14.77
CA LEU A 281 -20.87 13.06 -14.65
C LEU A 281 -19.46 13.66 -14.48
N SER A 282 -19.15 14.73 -15.20
CA SER A 282 -17.89 15.43 -15.08
C SER A 282 -17.70 16.06 -13.71
N SER A 283 -18.76 16.67 -13.16
CA SER A 283 -18.73 17.29 -11.83
C SER A 283 -18.53 16.24 -10.72
N LEU A 284 -19.22 15.10 -10.79
CA LEU A 284 -19.06 14.01 -9.83
C LEU A 284 -17.63 13.44 -9.86
N LYS A 285 -17.12 13.13 -11.06
CA LYS A 285 -15.75 12.65 -11.25
C LYS A 285 -14.71 13.65 -10.74
N ARG A 286 -14.98 14.95 -10.94
CA ARG A 286 -14.07 15.99 -10.47
C ARG A 286 -14.11 16.15 -8.96
N ALA A 287 -15.29 16.06 -8.34
CA ALA A 287 -15.46 16.08 -6.90
C ALA A 287 -14.73 14.89 -6.24
N GLU A 288 -14.90 13.69 -6.78
CA GLU A 288 -14.17 12.50 -6.34
C GLU A 288 -12.64 12.72 -6.40
N ALA A 289 -12.12 13.22 -7.53
CA ALA A 289 -10.71 13.50 -7.70
C ALA A 289 -10.17 14.56 -6.74
N LEU A 290 -11.00 15.57 -6.39
CA LEU A 290 -10.64 16.59 -5.39
C LEU A 290 -10.60 16.03 -3.97
N LEU A 291 -11.60 15.23 -3.58
CA LEU A 291 -11.64 14.58 -2.27
C LEU A 291 -10.46 13.62 -2.10
N TYR A 292 -10.18 12.79 -3.09
CA TYR A 292 -9.01 11.93 -3.14
C TYR A 292 -7.70 12.71 -2.95
N ARG A 293 -7.54 13.83 -3.67
CA ARG A 293 -6.35 14.68 -3.53
C ARG A 293 -6.26 15.31 -2.14
N GLN A 294 -7.38 15.78 -1.60
CA GLN A 294 -7.41 16.42 -0.29
C GLN A 294 -7.03 15.43 0.83
N THR A 295 -7.63 14.24 0.84
CA THR A 295 -7.31 13.22 1.85
C THR A 295 -5.85 12.78 1.79
N THR A 296 -5.32 12.52 0.59
CA THR A 296 -3.91 12.18 0.40
C THR A 296 -2.98 13.31 0.85
N ALA A 297 -3.29 14.56 0.51
CA ALA A 297 -2.47 15.71 0.89
C ALA A 297 -2.49 15.99 2.39
N LEU A 298 -3.63 15.81 3.07
CA LEU A 298 -3.73 15.97 4.51
C LEU A 298 -2.92 14.90 5.25
N ARG A 299 -3.09 13.62 4.88
CA ARG A 299 -2.33 12.51 5.46
C ARG A 299 -0.83 12.66 5.24
N THR A 300 -0.42 13.06 4.02
CA THR A 300 0.99 13.33 3.69
C THR A 300 1.56 14.43 4.58
N ARG A 301 0.89 15.58 4.70
CA ARG A 301 1.35 16.69 5.55
C ARG A 301 1.46 16.28 7.01
N THR A 302 0.43 15.64 7.55
CA THR A 302 0.43 15.15 8.93
C THR A 302 1.60 14.20 9.19
N MET A 303 1.85 13.26 8.27
CA MET A 303 2.94 12.31 8.45
C MET A 303 4.32 12.97 8.36
N ILE A 304 4.51 13.89 7.41
CA ILE A 304 5.76 14.65 7.30
C ILE A 304 6.02 15.47 8.58
N GLU A 305 5.01 16.12 9.16
CA GLU A 305 5.18 16.85 10.42
C GLU A 305 5.55 15.91 11.58
N ARG A 306 4.96 14.71 11.64
CA ARG A 306 5.35 13.68 12.62
C ARG A 306 6.80 13.23 12.45
N PHE A 307 7.28 13.09 11.21
CA PHE A 307 8.68 12.76 10.91
C PHE A 307 9.62 13.89 11.34
N LYS A 308 9.31 15.15 11.02
CA LYS A 308 10.10 16.31 11.44
C LYS A 308 10.24 16.40 12.96
N VAL A 309 9.17 16.11 13.71
CA VAL A 309 9.23 16.09 15.18
C VAL A 309 10.16 15.00 15.69
N TRP A 310 10.13 13.82 15.06
CA TRP A 310 11.08 12.76 15.38
C TRP A 310 12.53 13.19 15.14
N GLU A 311 12.82 13.75 13.98
CA GLU A 311 14.18 14.22 13.59
C GLU A 311 14.67 15.36 14.47
N ALA A 312 13.79 16.25 14.90
CA ALA A 312 14.12 17.36 15.80
C ALA A 312 14.34 16.94 17.26
N THR A 313 14.02 15.70 17.62
CA THR A 313 14.21 15.20 18.98
C THR A 313 15.70 14.97 19.25
N PRO A 314 16.29 15.60 20.28
CA PRO A 314 17.70 15.44 20.58
C PRO A 314 18.09 13.98 20.87
N PRO A 315 19.32 13.56 20.50
CA PRO A 315 19.82 12.24 20.84
C PRO A 315 19.70 11.93 22.34
N GLY A 316 19.19 10.76 22.69
CA GLY A 316 19.03 10.33 24.07
C GLY A 316 17.71 10.77 24.74
N GLN A 317 16.91 11.59 24.07
CA GLN A 317 15.54 11.89 24.50
C GLN A 317 14.53 10.97 23.83
N GLU A 318 13.44 10.67 24.53
CA GLU A 318 12.33 9.93 23.96
C GLU A 318 11.45 10.89 23.13
N PRO A 319 11.19 10.58 21.86
CA PRO A 319 10.33 11.40 21.01
C PRO A 319 8.89 11.48 21.58
N PRO A 320 8.19 12.59 21.38
CA PRO A 320 6.80 12.70 21.77
C PRO A 320 5.92 11.57 21.20
N PRO A 321 4.83 11.16 21.88
CA PRO A 321 4.00 10.02 21.45
C PRO A 321 3.41 10.13 20.04
N PHE A 322 3.23 11.35 19.52
CA PHE A 322 2.73 11.57 18.17
C PHE A 322 3.85 11.56 17.08
N ALA A 323 5.12 11.67 17.48
CA ALA A 323 6.23 11.62 16.55
C ALA A 323 6.34 10.23 15.90
N ARG A 324 6.78 10.19 14.66
CA ARG A 324 7.04 8.94 13.90
C ARG A 324 8.40 9.01 13.24
N ARG A 325 9.08 7.87 13.20
CA ARG A 325 10.32 7.69 12.45
C ARG A 325 9.98 7.25 11.03
N GLY A 326 10.57 7.88 10.02
CA GLY A 326 10.37 7.37 8.65
C GLY A 326 10.57 8.39 7.55
N VAL A 327 10.26 7.97 6.34
CA VAL A 327 10.33 8.75 5.11
C VAL A 327 9.07 8.57 4.28
N LEU A 328 8.66 9.63 3.57
CA LEU A 328 7.56 9.60 2.62
C LEU A 328 8.00 10.28 1.32
N PHE A 329 7.88 9.57 0.22
CA PHE A 329 8.24 10.09 -1.11
C PHE A 329 7.28 9.61 -2.17
N GLY A 330 7.17 10.37 -3.24
CA GLY A 330 6.36 10.03 -4.42
C GLY A 330 7.23 9.83 -5.66
N ILE A 331 6.70 9.17 -6.69
CA ILE A 331 7.43 8.94 -7.96
C ILE A 331 7.95 10.26 -8.56
N ALA A 332 7.16 11.34 -8.44
CA ALA A 332 7.54 12.67 -8.95
C ALA A 332 8.38 13.49 -7.96
N SER A 333 8.71 12.97 -6.78
CA SER A 333 9.51 13.72 -5.80
C SER A 333 10.89 14.06 -6.35
N THR A 334 11.29 15.31 -6.12
CA THR A 334 12.67 15.76 -6.34
C THR A 334 13.38 15.79 -4.99
N LEU A 335 14.54 15.18 -4.90
CA LEU A 335 15.31 15.11 -3.67
C LEU A 335 16.77 15.46 -3.95
N ARG A 336 17.33 16.36 -3.16
CA ARG A 336 18.78 16.58 -3.14
C ARG A 336 19.43 15.45 -2.34
N ALA A 337 19.73 14.35 -3.02
CA ALA A 337 20.36 13.20 -2.40
C ALA A 337 21.85 13.49 -2.08
N PRO A 338 22.40 12.86 -1.02
CA PRO A 338 23.81 13.04 -0.67
C PRO A 338 24.73 12.40 -1.74
N GLU A 339 25.95 12.95 -1.87
CA GLU A 339 26.92 12.52 -2.89
C GLU A 339 27.23 11.01 -2.80
N ARG A 340 27.33 10.46 -1.59
CA ARG A 340 27.54 9.02 -1.37
C ARG A 340 26.48 8.14 -2.03
N TRP A 341 25.25 8.67 -2.24
CA TRP A 341 24.18 7.96 -2.95
C TRP A 341 24.26 8.18 -4.45
N THR A 342 24.45 9.43 -4.90
CA THR A 342 24.42 9.79 -6.33
C THR A 342 25.61 9.29 -7.11
N GLN A 343 26.74 9.02 -6.44
CA GLN A 343 27.95 8.50 -7.09
C GLN A 343 27.69 7.13 -7.74
N GLY A 344 27.73 7.08 -9.09
CA GLY A 344 27.46 5.88 -9.87
C GLY A 344 25.97 5.48 -9.95
N ARG A 345 25.05 6.30 -9.44
CA ARG A 345 23.60 6.04 -9.42
C ARG A 345 22.84 7.26 -9.95
N PRO A 346 22.65 7.36 -11.28
CA PRO A 346 21.93 8.50 -11.86
C PRO A 346 20.47 8.54 -11.31
N GLU A 347 19.94 9.75 -11.15
CA GLU A 347 18.57 9.92 -10.64
C GLU A 347 17.51 9.34 -11.60
N ARG A 348 17.84 9.21 -12.87
CA ARG A 348 16.94 8.77 -13.95
C ARG A 348 17.60 7.64 -14.73
N LEU A 349 16.84 6.60 -14.96
CA LEU A 349 17.23 5.54 -15.88
C LEU A 349 16.96 6.04 -17.32
N ASP A 350 17.93 5.96 -18.19
CA ASP A 350 17.84 6.30 -19.63
C ASP A 350 17.19 7.69 -19.90
N GLY A 351 17.32 8.63 -18.96
CA GLY A 351 16.76 9.97 -19.12
C GLY A 351 15.24 10.09 -18.92
N GLU A 352 14.57 9.04 -18.46
CA GLU A 352 13.13 9.05 -18.20
C GLU A 352 12.71 10.15 -17.21
N ASP A 353 11.67 10.90 -17.58
CA ASP A 353 11.14 12.00 -16.77
C ASP A 353 10.28 11.47 -15.61
N PRO A 354 10.64 11.71 -14.34
CA PRO A 354 9.86 11.31 -13.18
C PRO A 354 8.41 11.80 -13.20
N ILE A 355 8.15 12.98 -13.79
CA ILE A 355 6.80 13.53 -13.90
C ILE A 355 5.98 12.70 -14.89
N LYS A 356 6.57 12.32 -16.04
CA LYS A 356 5.92 11.43 -17.01
C LYS A 356 5.63 10.06 -16.41
N LEU A 357 6.57 9.49 -15.65
CA LEU A 357 6.37 8.22 -14.94
C LEU A 357 5.21 8.33 -13.92
N ALA A 358 5.15 9.41 -13.15
CA ALA A 358 4.05 9.65 -12.20
C ALA A 358 2.69 9.90 -12.89
N GLN A 359 2.70 10.40 -14.12
CA GLN A 359 1.51 10.59 -14.94
C GLN A 359 1.10 9.35 -15.74
N TYR A 360 1.90 8.29 -15.72
CA TYR A 360 1.55 7.06 -16.41
C TYR A 360 0.17 6.57 -15.95
N LYS A 361 -0.63 6.07 -16.89
CA LYS A 361 -2.03 5.68 -16.63
C LYS A 361 -2.15 4.64 -15.51
N THR A 362 -3.14 4.79 -14.64
CA THR A 362 -3.52 3.76 -13.67
C THR A 362 -4.23 2.62 -14.42
N THR A 363 -3.61 1.45 -14.50
CA THR A 363 -4.09 0.32 -15.30
C THR A 363 -3.55 -1.00 -14.78
N PHE A 364 -4.30 -2.08 -15.05
CA PHE A 364 -3.83 -3.47 -14.98
C PHE A 364 -3.72 -4.11 -16.39
N ASN A 365 -3.64 -3.29 -17.43
CA ASN A 365 -3.31 -3.76 -18.76
C ASN A 365 -1.79 -3.73 -18.99
N LYS A 366 -1.34 -4.32 -20.07
CA LYS A 366 0.08 -4.40 -20.41
C LYS A 366 0.81 -3.07 -20.32
N ILE A 367 2.01 -3.11 -19.77
CA ILE A 367 2.97 -2.01 -19.68
C ILE A 367 4.16 -2.31 -20.57
N GLU A 368 4.69 -1.30 -21.22
CA GLU A 368 5.91 -1.36 -22.00
C GLU A 368 7.12 -1.72 -21.11
N PRO A 369 8.01 -2.60 -21.58
CA PRO A 369 9.15 -3.08 -20.78
C PRO A 369 10.01 -1.94 -20.22
N GLY A 370 10.37 -0.95 -21.01
CA GLY A 370 11.18 0.20 -20.58
C GLY A 370 10.50 1.04 -19.50
N VAL A 371 9.18 1.26 -19.62
CA VAL A 371 8.40 1.95 -18.59
C VAL A 371 8.35 1.16 -17.28
N ALA A 372 8.20 -0.17 -17.37
CA ALA A 372 8.19 -1.02 -16.17
C ALA A 372 9.52 -0.93 -15.43
N GLU A 373 10.62 -1.00 -16.14
CA GLU A 373 11.97 -0.88 -15.57
C GLU A 373 12.22 0.52 -14.97
N ALA A 374 11.87 1.59 -15.70
CA ALA A 374 12.02 2.96 -15.22
C ALA A 374 11.23 3.22 -13.94
N LEU A 375 10.01 2.67 -13.81
CA LEU A 375 9.20 2.77 -12.59
C LEU A 375 9.87 2.05 -11.42
N MET A 376 10.40 0.85 -11.63
CA MET A 376 11.10 0.10 -10.60
C MET A 376 12.39 0.80 -10.19
N TYR A 377 13.19 1.23 -11.17
CA TYR A 377 14.40 2.02 -10.89
C TYR A 377 14.09 3.27 -10.07
N ARG A 378 13.05 4.00 -10.45
CA ARG A 378 12.64 5.20 -9.72
C ARG A 378 12.28 4.93 -8.26
N GLY A 379 11.52 3.88 -7.99
CA GLY A 379 11.21 3.44 -6.62
C GLY A 379 12.45 3.07 -5.83
N TRP A 380 13.34 2.30 -6.43
CA TRP A 380 14.62 1.89 -5.87
C TRP A 380 15.52 3.08 -5.55
N TRP A 381 15.69 3.99 -6.51
CA TRP A 381 16.53 5.17 -6.36
C TRP A 381 16.03 6.10 -5.25
N LEU A 382 14.71 6.36 -5.20
CA LEU A 382 14.10 7.22 -4.19
C LEU A 382 14.21 6.62 -2.78
N ALA A 383 14.04 5.32 -2.63
CA ALA A 383 14.21 4.65 -1.35
C ALA A 383 15.64 4.83 -0.83
N GLY A 384 16.62 4.57 -1.67
CA GLY A 384 18.03 4.78 -1.30
C GLY A 384 18.36 6.23 -1.01
N ALA A 385 17.93 7.16 -1.86
CA ALA A 385 18.18 8.58 -1.69
C ALA A 385 17.60 9.12 -0.37
N THR A 386 16.35 8.76 -0.05
CA THR A 386 15.69 9.22 1.18
C THR A 386 16.28 8.59 2.44
N LEU A 387 16.56 7.27 2.42
CA LEU A 387 17.19 6.63 3.57
C LEU A 387 18.62 7.09 3.80
N CYS A 388 19.39 7.31 2.73
CA CYS A 388 20.72 7.91 2.86
C CYS A 388 20.69 9.32 3.43
N THR A 389 19.62 10.08 3.19
CA THR A 389 19.48 11.46 3.67
C THR A 389 19.03 11.52 5.12
N TYR A 390 17.99 10.75 5.48
CA TYR A 390 17.29 10.92 6.76
C TYR A 390 17.57 9.81 7.76
N HIS A 391 17.89 8.60 7.29
CA HIS A 391 18.08 7.42 8.14
C HIS A 391 19.30 6.61 7.74
N ALA A 392 20.44 7.30 7.61
CA ALA A 392 21.70 6.68 7.27
C ALA A 392 22.15 5.59 8.26
N ASP A 393 21.67 5.66 9.50
CA ASP A 393 21.88 4.67 10.55
C ASP A 393 21.27 3.29 10.23
N LEU A 394 20.31 3.22 9.32
CA LEU A 394 19.76 1.95 8.84
C LEU A 394 20.67 1.27 7.81
N LEU A 395 21.54 2.02 7.15
CA LEU A 395 22.35 1.56 6.02
C LEU A 395 23.79 1.30 6.51
N ALA A 396 24.03 0.09 6.99
CA ALA A 396 25.36 -0.38 7.38
C ALA A 396 26.03 -1.06 6.17
N GLY A 397 27.28 -0.66 5.87
CA GLY A 397 28.07 -1.25 4.78
C GLY A 397 27.92 -0.55 3.43
N ASP A 398 28.22 -1.29 2.37
CA ASP A 398 28.17 -0.80 1.00
C ASP A 398 26.71 -0.56 0.55
N LEU A 399 26.51 0.57 -0.14
CA LEU A 399 25.19 0.92 -0.65
C LEU A 399 24.87 0.05 -1.89
N PRO A 400 23.63 -0.41 -2.02
CA PRO A 400 23.19 -1.20 -3.17
C PRO A 400 23.49 -0.53 -4.51
N VAL A 401 23.76 -1.36 -5.51
CA VAL A 401 23.91 -0.94 -6.91
C VAL A 401 22.79 -1.55 -7.70
N TRP A 402 22.19 -0.77 -8.61
CA TRP A 402 21.13 -1.28 -9.46
C TRP A 402 21.58 -2.47 -10.29
N ARG A 403 20.89 -3.58 -10.16
CA ARG A 403 21.15 -4.80 -10.92
C ARG A 403 20.13 -4.93 -12.04
N GLU A 404 20.52 -5.55 -13.13
CA GLU A 404 19.63 -5.92 -14.23
C GLU A 404 18.37 -6.65 -13.70
N LEU A 405 17.23 -6.37 -14.32
CA LEU A 405 15.99 -7.03 -13.93
C LEU A 405 15.99 -8.50 -14.34
N PRO A 406 15.43 -9.39 -13.54
CA PRO A 406 15.27 -10.78 -13.92
C PRO A 406 14.36 -10.90 -15.15
N PRO A 407 14.49 -11.97 -15.95
CA PRO A 407 13.56 -12.26 -17.04
C PRO A 407 12.13 -12.39 -16.48
N ALA A 408 11.16 -11.84 -17.22
CA ALA A 408 9.76 -11.93 -16.84
C ALA A 408 9.30 -13.39 -16.78
N ARG A 409 8.64 -13.77 -15.67
CA ARG A 409 8.09 -15.11 -15.47
C ARG A 409 6.58 -15.08 -15.63
N VAL A 410 6.06 -15.90 -16.52
CA VAL A 410 4.62 -16.06 -16.75
C VAL A 410 4.21 -17.43 -16.19
N TRP A 411 3.22 -17.46 -15.32
CA TRP A 411 2.63 -18.69 -14.79
C TRP A 411 1.56 -19.25 -15.72
#